data_3352559c48cba43efc7f5618ab3e552f
#
_entry.id   3352559c48cba43efc7f5618ab3e552f
#
_cell.length_a   1.000
_cell.length_b   1.000
_cell.length_c   1.000
_cell.angle_alpha   90.00
_cell.angle_beta   90.00
_cell.angle_gamma   90.00
#
_symmetry.space_group_name_H-M   'P 1'
#
loop_
_entity.id
_entity.type
_entity.pdbx_description
1 polymer ?
#
loop_
_entity_poly.entity_id
_entity_poly.type
_entity_poly.pdbx_seq_one_letter_code
_entity_poly.pdbx_strand_id
1 'polypeptide(L)'
;MIKIGFSKDIHPLVEGRPFILGGIRIDHPKGPLGHSDGDCLLHAVSEALLGALALGDLGKFFPDTDPKYKNYDSSLILQEVFDYVSSKGYVINNLDCMVSLEKPKLRPYVDDMRKRIAEILRCEVNRVSVKATTFEGLGIVGEEKVLICDAVVVLENDMIWGM
;
A
#
# COMPACT_ATOMS: atom_id res chain seq x y z
N MET A 1 18.71 -2.64 -14.98
CA MET A 1 18.14 -3.93 -14.47
C MET A 1 16.74 -3.65 -13.94
N ILE A 2 15.75 -4.45 -14.33
CA ILE A 2 14.36 -4.33 -13.85
C ILE A 2 14.13 -5.35 -12.73
N LYS A 3 13.42 -4.94 -11.69
CA LYS A 3 12.94 -5.79 -10.60
C LYS A 3 11.42 -5.67 -10.50
N ILE A 4 10.76 -6.77 -10.21
CA ILE A 4 9.30 -6.83 -10.06
C ILE A 4 8.99 -7.38 -8.68
N GLY A 5 8.08 -6.73 -7.97
CA GLY A 5 7.54 -7.20 -6.70
C GLY A 5 6.02 -7.26 -6.74
N PHE A 6 5.47 -8.23 -6.04
CA PHE A 6 4.03 -8.41 -5.87
C PHE A 6 3.72 -8.64 -4.39
N SER A 7 2.61 -8.11 -3.96
CA SER A 7 2.11 -8.36 -2.61
C SER A 7 0.58 -8.34 -2.59
N LYS A 8 0.03 -9.02 -1.60
CA LYS A 8 -1.37 -9.00 -1.20
C LYS A 8 -1.45 -8.77 0.30
N ASP A 9 -2.26 -7.80 0.73
CA ASP A 9 -2.57 -7.57 2.14
C ASP A 9 -4.08 -7.63 2.37
N ILE A 10 -4.49 -8.12 3.54
CA ILE A 10 -5.90 -8.29 3.93
C ILE A 10 -6.07 -7.75 5.34
N HIS A 11 -7.06 -6.87 5.52
CA HIS A 11 -7.43 -6.34 6.82
C HIS A 11 -8.93 -6.56 7.10
N PRO A 12 -9.30 -7.03 8.29
CA PRO A 12 -10.69 -7.02 8.73
C PRO A 12 -11.21 -5.58 8.84
N LEU A 13 -12.50 -5.38 8.54
CA LEU A 13 -13.19 -4.12 8.74
C LEU A 13 -14.00 -4.19 10.04
N VAL A 14 -13.78 -3.23 10.92
CA VAL A 14 -14.47 -3.18 12.24
C VAL A 14 -15.07 -1.80 12.48
N GLU A 15 -16.19 -1.78 13.20
CA GLU A 15 -16.89 -0.56 13.61
C GLU A 15 -16.00 0.34 14.48
N GLY A 16 -16.13 1.67 14.29
CA GLY A 16 -15.51 2.67 15.15
C GLY A 16 -14.02 2.89 14.93
N ARG A 17 -13.40 2.12 14.03
CA ARG A 17 -12.00 2.34 13.66
C ARG A 17 -11.89 3.35 12.52
N PRO A 18 -10.92 4.31 12.57
CA PRO A 18 -10.67 5.21 11.45
C PRO A 18 -10.35 4.43 10.17
N PHE A 19 -10.93 4.85 9.04
CA PHE A 19 -10.62 4.27 7.74
C PHE A 19 -9.55 5.10 7.06
N ILE A 20 -8.32 4.59 7.05
CA ILE A 20 -7.17 5.19 6.36
C ILE A 20 -6.74 4.23 5.26
N LEU A 21 -6.62 4.72 4.03
CA LEU A 21 -6.24 3.93 2.87
C LEU A 21 -5.46 4.78 1.87
N GLY A 22 -4.27 4.30 1.45
CA GLY A 22 -3.40 5.07 0.58
C GLY A 22 -2.94 6.39 1.19
N GLY A 23 -2.83 6.46 2.52
CA GLY A 23 -2.50 7.65 3.27
C GLY A 23 -3.62 8.70 3.36
N ILE A 24 -4.85 8.35 2.96
CA ILE A 24 -6.02 9.23 2.91
C ILE A 24 -7.07 8.75 3.90
N ARG A 25 -7.61 9.68 4.69
CA ARG A 25 -8.73 9.37 5.58
C ARG A 25 -10.05 9.35 4.80
N ILE A 26 -10.78 8.26 4.96
CA ILE A 26 -12.07 8.04 4.32
C ILE A 26 -13.17 8.11 5.38
N ASP A 27 -14.25 8.83 5.10
CA ASP A 27 -15.41 8.90 5.98
C ASP A 27 -16.27 7.64 5.81
N HIS A 28 -16.22 6.76 6.82
CA HIS A 28 -16.96 5.51 6.84
C HIS A 28 -17.07 4.99 8.27
N PRO A 29 -18.19 4.34 8.67
CA PRO A 29 -18.36 3.84 10.05
C PRO A 29 -17.44 2.69 10.43
N LYS A 30 -16.94 1.92 9.45
CA LYS A 30 -15.95 0.87 9.67
C LYS A 30 -14.58 1.31 9.19
N GLY A 31 -13.53 0.75 9.76
CA GLY A 31 -12.16 0.94 9.29
C GLY A 31 -11.33 -0.32 9.40
N PRO A 32 -10.16 -0.38 8.70
CA PRO A 32 -9.30 -1.55 8.73
C PRO A 32 -8.68 -1.77 10.11
N LEU A 33 -8.74 -2.99 10.59
CA LEU A 33 -8.08 -3.40 11.84
C LEU A 33 -6.65 -3.86 11.52
N GLY A 34 -5.69 -3.26 12.20
CA GLY A 34 -4.27 -3.62 12.12
C GLY A 34 -3.51 -3.17 13.35
N HIS A 35 -2.27 -3.62 13.50
CA HIS A 35 -1.39 -3.19 14.59
C HIS A 35 -0.97 -1.72 14.42
N SER A 36 -0.69 -1.31 13.18
CA SER A 36 -0.45 0.09 12.77
C SER A 36 -1.78 0.85 12.62
N ASP A 37 -1.82 1.89 11.80
CA ASP A 37 -3.05 2.60 11.42
C ASP A 37 -4.00 1.76 10.54
N GLY A 38 -3.57 0.58 10.08
CA GLY A 38 -4.37 -0.35 9.30
C GLY A 38 -4.45 -0.02 7.80
N ASP A 39 -3.58 0.86 7.28
CA ASP A 39 -3.56 1.19 5.85
C ASP A 39 -3.09 0.01 5.00
N CYS A 40 -4.06 -0.79 4.58
CA CYS A 40 -3.85 -2.00 3.80
C CYS A 40 -3.15 -1.73 2.46
N LEU A 41 -3.44 -0.59 1.82
CA LEU A 41 -2.84 -0.26 0.52
C LEU A 41 -1.35 0.09 0.66
N LEU A 42 -1.00 0.92 1.62
CA LEU A 42 0.41 1.27 1.87
C LEU A 42 1.22 0.07 2.36
N HIS A 43 0.60 -0.85 3.12
CA HIS A 43 1.25 -2.13 3.49
C HIS A 43 1.54 -2.99 2.26
N ALA A 44 0.55 -3.17 1.36
CA ALA A 44 0.76 -3.94 0.13
C ALA A 44 1.87 -3.33 -0.75
N VAL A 45 1.88 -2.00 -0.90
CA VAL A 45 2.94 -1.32 -1.67
C VAL A 45 4.31 -1.52 -1.03
N SER A 46 4.42 -1.34 0.30
CA SER A 46 5.67 -1.51 1.03
C SER A 46 6.23 -2.94 0.89
N GLU A 47 5.37 -3.93 1.02
CA GLU A 47 5.77 -5.34 0.91
C GLU A 47 6.15 -5.73 -0.51
N ALA A 48 5.45 -5.20 -1.53
CA ALA A 48 5.85 -5.38 -2.92
C ALA A 48 7.24 -4.81 -3.21
N LEU A 49 7.57 -3.65 -2.64
CA LEU A 49 8.91 -3.05 -2.75
C LEU A 49 9.99 -3.94 -2.13
N LEU A 50 9.75 -4.47 -0.93
CA LEU A 50 10.68 -5.39 -0.27
C LEU A 50 10.84 -6.68 -1.09
N GLY A 51 9.76 -7.24 -1.59
CA GLY A 51 9.76 -8.44 -2.43
C GLY A 51 10.54 -8.26 -3.74
N ALA A 52 10.45 -7.08 -4.38
CA ALA A 52 11.19 -6.77 -5.62
C ALA A 52 12.71 -6.90 -5.44
N LEU A 53 13.21 -6.60 -4.24
CA LEU A 53 14.64 -6.69 -3.89
C LEU A 53 15.00 -7.95 -3.11
N ALA A 54 14.07 -8.91 -2.95
CA ALA A 54 14.25 -10.15 -2.20
C ALA A 54 14.67 -9.93 -0.74
N LEU A 55 14.10 -8.91 -0.09
CA LEU A 55 14.45 -8.51 1.29
C LEU A 55 13.59 -9.21 2.35
N GLY A 56 12.53 -9.90 1.95
CA GLY A 56 11.55 -10.51 2.84
C GLY A 56 10.28 -9.68 2.95
N ASP A 57 9.64 -9.73 4.10
CA ASP A 57 8.33 -9.13 4.37
C ASP A 57 8.39 -7.97 5.37
N LEU A 58 7.27 -7.26 5.54
CA LEU A 58 7.15 -6.16 6.49
C LEU A 58 7.36 -6.59 7.94
N GLY A 59 6.94 -7.78 8.32
CA GLY A 59 7.08 -8.28 9.69
C GLY A 59 8.53 -8.40 10.15
N LYS A 60 9.46 -8.57 9.20
CA LYS A 60 10.89 -8.59 9.48
C LYS A 60 11.43 -7.21 9.86
N PHE A 61 10.90 -6.14 9.25
CA PHE A 61 11.37 -4.77 9.47
C PHE A 61 10.55 -4.01 10.51
N PHE A 62 9.25 -4.31 10.58
CA PHE A 62 8.27 -3.66 11.45
C PHE A 62 7.45 -4.72 12.19
N PRO A 63 8.04 -5.46 13.13
CA PRO A 63 7.34 -6.54 13.82
C PRO A 63 6.15 -6.01 14.63
N ASP A 64 5.02 -6.67 14.51
CA ASP A 64 3.78 -6.36 15.22
C ASP A 64 3.89 -6.60 16.75
N THR A 65 4.92 -7.32 17.19
CA THR A 65 5.26 -7.52 18.60
C THR A 65 5.97 -6.32 19.23
N ASP A 66 6.48 -5.38 18.43
CA ASP A 66 7.17 -4.19 18.95
C ASP A 66 6.15 -3.07 19.24
N PRO A 67 6.02 -2.63 20.50
CA PRO A 67 5.10 -1.56 20.88
C PRO A 67 5.33 -0.24 20.14
N LYS A 68 6.54 0.00 19.62
CA LYS A 68 6.89 1.18 18.81
C LYS A 68 5.96 1.36 17.60
N TYR A 69 5.52 0.24 17.01
CA TYR A 69 4.71 0.27 15.79
C TYR A 69 3.21 0.20 16.03
N LYS A 70 2.77 0.24 17.29
CA LYS A 70 1.36 0.32 17.63
C LYS A 70 0.76 1.65 17.17
N ASN A 71 -0.27 1.58 16.33
CA ASN A 71 -0.91 2.75 15.69
C ASN A 71 0.07 3.60 14.84
N TYR A 72 1.17 3.00 14.38
CA TYR A 72 2.18 3.69 13.60
C TYR A 72 1.62 4.12 12.23
N ASP A 73 2.01 5.30 11.76
CA ASP A 73 1.60 5.82 10.45
C ASP A 73 2.25 5.01 9.32
N SER A 74 1.43 4.34 8.52
CA SER A 74 1.90 3.52 7.40
C SER A 74 2.55 4.34 6.28
N SER A 75 2.31 5.64 6.21
CA SER A 75 3.07 6.53 5.32
C SER A 75 4.55 6.58 5.69
N LEU A 76 4.87 6.54 6.99
CA LEU A 76 6.26 6.47 7.46
C LEU A 76 6.88 5.11 7.18
N ILE A 77 6.11 4.02 7.31
CA ILE A 77 6.56 2.67 6.93
C ILE A 77 6.95 2.66 5.44
N LEU A 78 6.06 3.13 4.58
CA LEU A 78 6.33 3.19 3.15
C LEU A 78 7.54 4.06 2.83
N GLN A 79 7.68 5.20 3.49
CA GLN A 79 8.83 6.09 3.31
C GLN A 79 10.15 5.41 3.71
N GLU A 80 10.20 4.77 4.88
CA GLU A 80 11.41 4.05 5.35
C GLU A 80 11.79 2.91 4.39
N VAL A 81 10.80 2.13 3.92
CA VAL A 81 11.02 1.07 2.94
C VAL A 81 11.55 1.64 1.63
N PHE A 82 10.94 2.72 1.12
CA PHE A 82 11.38 3.32 -0.13
C PHE A 82 12.75 4.00 -0.02
N ASP A 83 13.08 4.61 1.11
CA ASP A 83 14.41 5.15 1.35
C ASP A 83 15.47 4.05 1.26
N TYR A 84 15.18 2.87 1.80
CA TYR A 84 16.08 1.72 1.66
C TYR A 84 16.20 1.26 0.20
N VAL A 85 15.09 1.13 -0.53
CA VAL A 85 15.05 0.79 -1.97
C VAL A 85 15.88 1.79 -2.79
N SER A 86 15.67 3.07 -2.56
CA SER A 86 16.37 4.18 -3.23
C SER A 86 17.88 4.15 -2.92
N SER A 87 18.27 3.82 -1.68
CA SER A 87 19.69 3.67 -1.31
C SER A 87 20.41 2.56 -2.07
N LYS A 88 19.67 1.61 -2.65
CA LYS A 88 20.20 0.55 -3.52
C LYS A 88 20.26 0.97 -5.00
N GLY A 89 19.94 2.23 -5.32
CA GLY A 89 19.97 2.77 -6.67
C GLY A 89 18.75 2.40 -7.52
N TYR A 90 17.60 2.11 -6.89
CA TYR A 90 16.36 1.82 -7.60
C TYR A 90 15.34 2.94 -7.47
N VAL A 91 14.61 3.17 -8.54
CA VAL A 91 13.47 4.10 -8.62
C VAL A 91 12.22 3.37 -9.09
N ILE A 92 11.07 3.99 -8.89
CA ILE A 92 9.79 3.45 -9.37
C ILE A 92 9.72 3.64 -10.90
N ASN A 93 9.61 2.54 -11.63
CA ASN A 93 9.21 2.58 -13.02
C ASN A 93 7.68 2.62 -13.12
N ASN A 94 6.98 1.69 -12.46
CA ASN A 94 5.53 1.61 -12.45
C ASN A 94 5.01 0.94 -11.17
N LEU A 95 3.86 1.39 -10.69
CA LEU A 95 3.12 0.77 -9.59
C LEU A 95 1.65 0.63 -10.00
N ASP A 96 1.12 -0.59 -9.92
CA ASP A 96 -0.28 -0.88 -10.15
C ASP A 96 -0.89 -1.54 -8.92
N CYS A 97 -1.98 -0.97 -8.42
CA CYS A 97 -2.68 -1.45 -7.23
C CYS A 97 -4.14 -1.76 -7.53
N MET A 98 -4.65 -2.80 -6.89
CA MET A 98 -6.06 -3.15 -6.88
C MET A 98 -6.57 -3.19 -5.44
N VAL A 99 -7.65 -2.46 -5.17
CA VAL A 99 -8.37 -2.52 -3.89
C VAL A 99 -9.68 -3.25 -4.09
N SER A 100 -9.86 -4.38 -3.43
CA SER A 100 -11.10 -5.13 -3.37
C SER A 100 -11.87 -4.72 -2.12
N LEU A 101 -12.95 -3.98 -2.29
CA LEU A 101 -13.73 -3.37 -1.21
C LEU A 101 -15.19 -3.20 -1.65
N GLU A 102 -16.13 -3.68 -0.84
CA GLU A 102 -17.55 -3.53 -1.16
C GLU A 102 -18.04 -2.10 -0.93
N LYS A 103 -17.75 -1.54 0.23
CA LYS A 103 -18.06 -0.15 0.64
C LYS A 103 -16.96 0.43 1.53
N PRO A 104 -16.74 1.76 1.47
CA PRO A 104 -17.38 2.77 0.62
C PRO A 104 -16.88 2.74 -0.82
N LYS A 105 -17.52 3.51 -1.72
CA LYS A 105 -17.01 3.76 -3.08
C LYS A 105 -15.72 4.58 -2.98
N LEU A 106 -14.65 4.08 -3.59
CA LEU A 106 -13.32 4.71 -3.50
C LEU A 106 -13.04 5.75 -4.59
N ARG A 107 -13.85 5.81 -5.64
CA ARG A 107 -13.61 6.73 -6.77
C ARG A 107 -13.31 8.17 -6.35
N PRO A 108 -14.00 8.78 -5.38
CA PRO A 108 -13.69 10.16 -4.97
C PRO A 108 -12.31 10.33 -4.34
N TYR A 109 -11.69 9.27 -3.86
CA TYR A 109 -10.42 9.30 -3.11
C TYR A 109 -9.21 8.81 -3.92
N VAL A 110 -9.44 8.13 -5.05
CA VAL A 110 -8.38 7.45 -5.83
C VAL A 110 -7.27 8.41 -6.26
N ASP A 111 -7.63 9.59 -6.77
CA ASP A 111 -6.62 10.55 -7.24
C ASP A 111 -5.77 11.11 -6.10
N ASP A 112 -6.35 11.33 -4.93
CA ASP A 112 -5.60 11.77 -3.75
C ASP A 112 -4.70 10.67 -3.21
N MET A 113 -5.14 9.40 -3.22
CA MET A 113 -4.28 8.24 -2.88
C MET A 113 -3.08 8.16 -3.84
N ARG A 114 -3.31 8.28 -5.14
CA ARG A 114 -2.25 8.26 -6.16
C ARG A 114 -1.22 9.36 -5.93
N LYS A 115 -1.68 10.59 -5.70
CA LYS A 115 -0.80 11.73 -5.39
C LYS A 115 0.02 11.49 -4.14
N ARG A 116 -0.63 11.02 -3.06
CA ARG A 116 0.05 10.76 -1.79
C ARG A 116 1.11 9.67 -1.92
N ILE A 117 0.79 8.57 -2.60
CA ILE A 117 1.74 7.48 -2.85
C ILE A 117 2.90 7.96 -3.72
N ALA A 118 2.62 8.70 -4.81
CA ALA A 118 3.66 9.23 -5.69
C ALA A 118 4.61 10.20 -4.97
N GLU A 119 4.08 11.04 -4.07
CA GLU A 119 4.87 11.92 -3.22
C GLU A 119 5.85 11.14 -2.34
N ILE A 120 5.37 10.11 -1.63
CA ILE A 120 6.21 9.28 -0.77
C ILE A 120 7.28 8.53 -1.59
N LEU A 121 6.89 8.00 -2.75
CA LEU A 121 7.77 7.26 -3.64
C LEU A 121 8.63 8.16 -4.56
N ARG A 122 8.50 9.48 -4.43
CA ARG A 122 9.28 10.48 -5.21
C ARG A 122 9.25 10.21 -6.71
N CYS A 123 8.06 9.90 -7.24
CA CYS A 123 7.84 9.63 -8.65
C CYS A 123 6.67 10.43 -9.22
N GLU A 124 6.55 10.46 -10.54
CA GLU A 124 5.43 11.09 -11.21
C GLU A 124 4.11 10.34 -10.94
N VAL A 125 2.99 11.06 -10.76
CA VAL A 125 1.68 10.48 -10.48
C VAL A 125 1.22 9.49 -11.55
N ASN A 126 1.62 9.70 -12.81
CA ASN A 126 1.29 8.80 -13.93
C ASN A 126 1.97 7.42 -13.83
N ARG A 127 2.94 7.25 -12.93
CA ARG A 127 3.57 5.95 -12.61
C ARG A 127 2.79 5.16 -11.55
N VAL A 128 1.77 5.75 -10.95
CA VAL A 128 0.97 5.15 -9.87
C VAL A 128 -0.46 4.94 -10.33
N SER A 129 -0.89 3.69 -10.41
CA SER A 129 -2.27 3.28 -10.67
C SER A 129 -2.91 2.74 -9.40
N VAL A 130 -4.12 3.20 -9.09
CA VAL A 130 -4.97 2.65 -8.03
C VAL A 130 -6.34 2.40 -8.62
N LYS A 131 -6.76 1.13 -8.62
CA LYS A 131 -8.07 0.67 -9.10
C LYS A 131 -8.84 0.09 -7.92
N ALA A 132 -10.17 0.14 -7.98
CA ALA A 132 -11.03 -0.46 -6.99
C ALA A 132 -12.06 -1.36 -7.67
N THR A 133 -12.40 -2.45 -7.01
CA THR A 133 -13.45 -3.37 -7.42
C THR A 133 -14.29 -3.81 -6.22
N THR A 134 -15.55 -4.15 -6.47
CA THR A 134 -16.39 -4.88 -5.50
C THR A 134 -16.35 -6.37 -5.81
N PHE A 135 -16.91 -7.18 -4.93
CA PHE A 135 -17.14 -8.61 -5.16
C PHE A 135 -18.63 -8.90 -5.46
N GLU A 136 -19.39 -7.88 -5.86
CA GLU A 136 -20.81 -8.02 -6.22
C GLU A 136 -21.64 -8.69 -5.11
N GLY A 137 -21.36 -8.37 -3.85
CA GLY A 137 -22.01 -8.97 -2.69
C GLY A 137 -21.54 -10.37 -2.33
N LEU A 138 -20.52 -10.92 -3.01
CA LEU A 138 -20.05 -12.28 -2.83
C LEU A 138 -18.90 -12.36 -1.80
N GLY A 139 -18.96 -13.39 -0.95
CA GLY A 139 -17.88 -13.73 -0.02
C GLY A 139 -17.61 -12.67 1.03
N ILE A 140 -16.47 -12.79 1.69
CA ILE A 140 -16.10 -11.94 2.84
C ILE A 140 -15.89 -10.46 2.48
N VAL A 141 -15.51 -10.15 1.24
CA VAL A 141 -15.44 -8.77 0.74
C VAL A 141 -16.85 -8.25 0.50
N GLY A 142 -17.70 -9.01 -0.20
CA GLY A 142 -19.08 -8.64 -0.48
C GLY A 142 -19.94 -8.48 0.77
N GLU A 143 -19.60 -9.19 1.85
CA GLU A 143 -20.22 -9.07 3.18
C GLU A 143 -19.65 -7.90 4.03
N GLU A 144 -18.78 -7.08 3.45
CA GLU A 144 -18.11 -5.95 4.13
C GLU A 144 -17.32 -6.34 5.39
N LYS A 145 -16.76 -7.55 5.40
CA LYS A 145 -15.97 -8.08 6.52
C LYS A 145 -14.48 -7.76 6.43
N VAL A 146 -13.98 -7.63 5.20
CA VAL A 146 -12.55 -7.36 4.93
C VAL A 146 -12.40 -6.45 3.73
N LEU A 147 -11.22 -5.80 3.63
CA LEU A 147 -10.68 -5.30 2.37
C LEU A 147 -9.41 -6.05 2.02
N ILE A 148 -9.13 -6.12 0.72
CA ILE A 148 -7.93 -6.75 0.17
C ILE A 148 -7.25 -5.74 -0.74
N CYS A 149 -5.94 -5.59 -0.58
CA CYS A 149 -5.13 -4.76 -1.46
C CYS A 149 -4.04 -5.60 -2.11
N ASP A 150 -3.96 -5.53 -3.43
CA ASP A 150 -2.88 -6.11 -4.23
C ASP A 150 -2.01 -4.98 -4.78
N ALA A 151 -0.70 -5.18 -4.82
CA ALA A 151 0.24 -4.25 -5.42
C ALA A 151 1.26 -4.99 -6.28
N VAL A 152 1.52 -4.46 -7.47
CA VAL A 152 2.62 -4.87 -8.34
C VAL A 152 3.50 -3.67 -8.58
N VAL A 153 4.78 -3.77 -8.26
CA VAL A 153 5.75 -2.71 -8.49
C VAL A 153 6.82 -3.18 -9.50
N VAL A 154 7.17 -2.28 -10.39
CA VAL A 154 8.33 -2.41 -11.26
C VAL A 154 9.34 -1.36 -10.83
N LEU A 155 10.53 -1.82 -10.46
CA LEU A 155 11.68 -0.98 -10.14
C LEU A 155 12.68 -1.01 -11.29
N GLU A 156 13.29 0.12 -11.56
CA GLU A 156 14.42 0.21 -12.49
C GLU A 156 15.64 0.80 -11.80
N ASN A 157 16.84 0.43 -12.28
CA ASN A 157 18.06 0.98 -11.72
C ASN A 157 18.31 2.37 -12.34
N ASP A 158 18.45 3.37 -11.48
CA ASP A 158 18.66 4.77 -11.86
C ASP A 158 19.96 5.01 -12.65
N MET A 159 20.92 4.08 -12.56
CA MET A 159 22.22 4.19 -13.22
C MET A 159 22.21 4.04 -14.76
N ILE A 160 21.02 3.78 -15.37
CA ILE A 160 20.92 3.59 -16.82
C ILE A 160 20.81 4.93 -17.60
N TRP A 161 20.50 6.03 -16.91
CA TRP A 161 20.23 7.33 -17.54
C TRP A 161 21.36 8.35 -17.40
N GLY A 162 22.50 7.94 -16.89
CA GLY A 162 23.70 8.78 -16.66
C GLY A 162 24.84 8.60 -17.68
N MET A 163 24.58 8.04 -18.86
CA MET A 163 25.56 8.00 -19.96
C MET A 163 25.09 8.82 -21.15
#